data_df7c46d1ad281553e079d6be00d2bfaf
#
_entry.id   df7c46d1ad281553e079d6be00d2bfaf
#
_cell.length_a   1.000
_cell.length_b   1.000
_cell.length_c   1.000
_cell.angle_alpha   90.00
_cell.angle_beta   90.00
_cell.angle_gamma   90.00
#
_symmetry.space_group_name_H-M   'P 1'
#
loop_
_entity.id
_entity.type
_entity.pdbx_description
1 polymer ?
#
loop_
_entity_poly.entity_id
_entity_poly.type
_entity_poly.pdbx_seq_one_letter_code
_entity_poly.pdbx_strand_id
1 'polypeptide(L)'
;MREEDLLINRLKHYGKTEIYPFHMPGHKRLKWGEEADGRAFYQGMEFPNPFEVDITEIDGFDNLHHPEGILKESMEWAAGLYGADRTRYLVNGSTSGLLAAVCGCVHWGERILIGRNCHKAVYNGIYLHHLQVSYVYPQSTKEWGIQGGILPEDVEKSLKEQPDIKAVLIVSPTYDGIVSDIAEIAKIVHRAGLPLIVDEAHGAHFRYSEIFPQSALELGADVVIQSVHKTLPSLTQTAVLHMKCNRPDGSAYMDMEAVERYLHIVQSSSPSYVLMASIENGIFQMEQLRRKDGMRKFADSLLEMRESLSAMKNLRLVGRELKGRYGIFDLDPSKVVISTRYASFDGEGLSELLRKQYHLEMEMCGADYVTAITAVGDSKAGLERLRAALLAIDKEGFPSGKMRSQGREGAGSDCVYAIEAKTRCSIREAIDGKTTRIPLRESAGRTAGEFAYIYPPGIPLIAPGECITEQLLEVILDYIRKGLPVQGLSDQTLETILVSEQAI
;
A
#
# COMPACT_ATOMS: atom_id res chain seq x y z
N MET A 1 20.16 21.53 20.36
CA MET A 1 19.42 20.27 20.51
C MET A 1 20.04 19.52 21.67
N ARG A 2 19.26 19.07 22.65
CA ARG A 2 19.76 18.28 23.78
C ARG A 2 19.97 16.82 23.29
N GLU A 3 20.88 16.08 23.95
CA GLU A 3 21.15 14.68 23.58
C GLU A 3 19.89 13.81 23.61
N GLU A 4 19.02 14.01 24.60
CA GLU A 4 17.73 13.30 24.73
C GLU A 4 16.75 13.57 23.58
N ASP A 5 16.87 14.74 22.89
CA ASP A 5 16.04 15.14 21.78
C ASP A 5 16.49 14.54 20.43
N LEU A 6 17.65 13.90 20.39
CA LEU A 6 18.15 13.20 19.20
C LEU A 6 17.18 12.07 18.79
N LEU A 7 16.91 11.94 17.50
CA LEU A 7 16.02 10.89 16.96
C LEU A 7 16.40 9.50 17.46
N ILE A 8 17.69 9.16 17.48
CA ILE A 8 18.16 7.84 17.95
C ILE A 8 17.75 7.57 19.40
N ASN A 9 17.78 8.57 20.28
CA ASN A 9 17.41 8.40 21.67
C ASN A 9 15.90 8.30 21.86
N ARG A 10 15.13 9.04 21.04
CA ARG A 10 13.65 8.88 20.98
C ARG A 10 13.25 7.49 20.49
N LEU A 11 13.92 6.96 19.45
CA LEU A 11 13.69 5.60 18.94
C LEU A 11 14.04 4.53 19.99
N LYS A 12 15.18 4.69 20.69
CA LYS A 12 15.57 3.81 21.81
C LYS A 12 14.53 3.83 22.94
N HIS A 13 14.00 5.02 23.26
CA HIS A 13 12.93 5.15 24.26
C HIS A 13 11.66 4.46 23.80
N TYR A 14 11.19 4.75 22.57
CA TYR A 14 10.00 4.12 21.99
C TYR A 14 10.13 2.58 21.94
N GLY A 15 11.31 2.06 21.60
CA GLY A 15 11.60 0.61 21.60
C GLY A 15 11.45 -0.08 22.96
N LYS A 16 11.47 0.69 24.06
CA LYS A 16 11.28 0.20 25.46
C LYS A 16 9.85 0.36 25.96
N THR A 17 8.96 0.99 25.20
CA THR A 17 7.56 1.15 25.61
C THR A 17 6.78 -0.16 25.51
N GLU A 18 5.66 -0.25 26.25
CA GLU A 18 4.74 -1.39 26.20
C GLU A 18 3.79 -1.34 25.00
N ILE A 19 3.90 -0.31 24.14
CA ILE A 19 3.07 -0.16 22.95
C ILE A 19 3.33 -1.30 21.99
N TYR A 20 2.27 -2.07 21.64
CA TYR A 20 2.34 -3.15 20.66
C TYR A 20 2.05 -2.62 19.24
N PRO A 21 2.92 -2.90 18.25
CA PRO A 21 2.81 -2.31 16.92
C PRO A 21 1.93 -3.14 15.98
N PHE A 22 0.69 -2.74 15.75
CA PHE A 22 -0.13 -3.24 14.65
C PHE A 22 0.05 -2.42 13.37
N HIS A 23 1.25 -1.83 13.23
CA HIS A 23 1.69 -1.07 12.06
C HIS A 23 2.93 -1.70 11.42
N MET A 24 3.30 -1.24 10.23
CA MET A 24 4.56 -1.61 9.57
C MET A 24 5.77 -1.12 10.39
N PRO A 25 6.92 -1.79 10.32
CA PRO A 25 7.26 -2.90 9.43
C PRO A 25 6.84 -4.27 9.96
N GLY A 26 6.82 -5.27 9.04
CA GLY A 26 6.35 -6.64 9.30
C GLY A 26 7.15 -7.45 10.33
N HIS A 27 8.39 -7.04 10.65
CA HIS A 27 9.20 -7.67 11.71
C HIS A 27 8.69 -7.35 13.13
N LYS A 28 7.76 -6.40 13.31
CA LYS A 28 7.08 -6.08 14.58
C LYS A 28 8.01 -5.81 15.77
N ARG A 29 9.18 -5.22 15.54
CA ARG A 29 10.21 -4.97 16.56
C ARG A 29 10.64 -6.25 17.30
N LEU A 30 10.60 -7.41 16.64
CA LEU A 30 11.08 -8.66 17.22
C LEU A 30 12.52 -8.49 17.70
N LYS A 31 12.79 -8.90 18.94
CA LYS A 31 14.13 -9.06 19.41
C LYS A 31 14.67 -10.39 18.89
N TRP A 32 15.76 -10.32 18.15
CA TRP A 32 16.42 -11.46 17.59
C TRP A 32 17.05 -12.30 18.70
N GLY A 33 16.89 -13.64 18.63
CA GLY A 33 17.55 -14.55 19.57
C GLY A 33 16.89 -14.74 20.95
N GLU A 34 15.88 -13.97 21.31
CA GLU A 34 15.07 -14.30 22.49
C GLU A 34 14.12 -15.44 22.16
N GLU A 35 14.28 -16.61 22.79
CA GLU A 35 13.20 -17.58 22.95
C GLU A 35 12.08 -16.89 23.73
N ALA A 36 11.26 -16.16 23.02
CA ALA A 36 10.15 -15.48 23.64
C ALA A 36 9.07 -16.54 23.92
N ASP A 37 8.91 -17.00 25.15
CA ASP A 37 7.74 -17.65 25.77
C ASP A 37 6.58 -18.01 24.79
N GLY A 38 6.83 -18.74 23.71
CA GLY A 38 5.84 -19.01 22.66
C GLY A 38 5.30 -17.78 21.91
N ARG A 39 5.97 -16.64 21.96
CA ARG A 39 5.47 -15.34 21.50
C ARG A 39 5.63 -15.13 20.02
N ALA A 40 6.67 -15.63 19.38
CA ALA A 40 6.86 -15.44 17.96
C ALA A 40 6.58 -16.73 17.20
N PHE A 41 5.85 -16.60 16.07
CA PHE A 41 5.73 -17.71 15.11
C PHE A 41 7.06 -18.00 14.40
N TYR A 42 8.07 -17.17 14.64
CA TYR A 42 9.28 -17.04 13.92
C TYR A 42 10.49 -16.93 14.86
N GLN A 43 11.46 -17.85 14.70
CA GLN A 43 12.78 -17.79 15.31
C GLN A 43 13.74 -17.31 14.22
N GLY A 44 14.01 -15.99 14.19
CA GLY A 44 14.87 -15.39 13.19
C GLY A 44 16.34 -15.72 13.36
N MET A 45 17.12 -15.62 12.27
CA MET A 45 18.56 -15.47 12.38
C MET A 45 18.86 -14.09 13.00
N GLU A 46 19.83 -14.04 13.90
CA GLU A 46 20.32 -12.79 14.44
C GLU A 46 20.80 -11.89 13.28
N PHE A 47 20.21 -10.72 13.12
CA PHE A 47 20.68 -9.76 12.15
C PHE A 47 21.91 -9.06 12.77
N PRO A 48 23.06 -9.03 12.08
CA PRO A 48 24.28 -8.47 12.65
C PRO A 48 24.12 -6.97 12.91
N ASN A 49 24.98 -6.42 13.77
CA ASN A 49 25.07 -4.98 13.96
C ASN A 49 25.31 -4.30 12.59
N PRO A 50 24.42 -3.38 12.15
CA PRO A 50 24.55 -2.76 10.83
C PRO A 50 25.94 -2.15 10.57
N PHE A 51 26.58 -1.55 11.57
CA PHE A 51 27.90 -0.96 11.41
C PHE A 51 29.03 -1.97 11.13
N GLU A 52 28.82 -3.25 11.45
CA GLU A 52 29.80 -4.31 11.20
C GLU A 52 29.71 -4.90 9.80
N VAL A 53 28.57 -4.68 9.12
CA VAL A 53 28.25 -5.27 7.81
C VAL A 53 27.86 -4.24 6.75
N ASP A 54 27.94 -2.95 7.08
CA ASP A 54 27.69 -1.87 6.13
C ASP A 54 28.92 -1.65 5.25
N ILE A 55 28.82 -2.09 4.02
CA ILE A 55 29.88 -2.04 3.00
C ILE A 55 29.36 -1.39 1.73
N THR A 56 30.25 -1.12 0.81
CA THR A 56 29.94 -0.75 -0.58
C THR A 56 30.31 -1.88 -1.56
N GLU A 57 30.39 -1.60 -2.85
CA GLU A 57 30.79 -2.54 -3.92
C GLU A 57 32.27 -2.89 -3.84
N ILE A 58 32.63 -3.80 -2.93
CA ILE A 58 33.99 -4.32 -2.78
C ILE A 58 34.11 -5.73 -3.42
N ASP A 59 35.32 -6.14 -3.70
CA ASP A 59 35.61 -7.46 -4.28
C ASP A 59 34.94 -8.58 -3.48
N GLY A 60 34.20 -9.44 -4.18
CA GLY A 60 33.49 -10.58 -3.60
C GLY A 60 32.06 -10.29 -3.15
N PHE A 61 31.58 -9.03 -3.21
CA PHE A 61 30.22 -8.66 -2.80
C PHE A 61 29.31 -8.16 -3.91
N ASP A 62 29.79 -8.16 -5.18
CA ASP A 62 28.99 -7.86 -6.37
C ASP A 62 28.52 -6.39 -6.45
N ASN A 63 27.70 -6.03 -7.43
CA ASN A 63 27.12 -4.69 -7.62
C ASN A 63 25.65 -4.82 -8.01
N LEU A 64 24.75 -4.14 -7.27
CA LEU A 64 23.30 -4.21 -7.55
C LEU A 64 22.94 -3.74 -8.96
N HIS A 65 23.65 -2.77 -9.51
CA HIS A 65 23.39 -2.23 -10.85
C HIS A 65 24.05 -3.04 -11.98
N HIS A 66 24.97 -3.97 -11.63
CA HIS A 66 25.60 -4.88 -12.57
C HIS A 66 25.88 -6.23 -11.90
N PRO A 67 24.85 -6.98 -11.54
CA PRO A 67 24.99 -8.21 -10.76
C PRO A 67 25.55 -9.35 -11.60
N GLU A 68 26.70 -9.90 -11.19
CA GLU A 68 27.38 -11.00 -11.83
C GLU A 68 27.63 -12.19 -10.89
N GLY A 69 27.66 -11.97 -9.57
CA GLY A 69 27.98 -12.92 -8.52
C GLY A 69 26.85 -13.14 -7.51
N ILE A 70 27.13 -12.93 -6.24
CA ILE A 70 26.24 -13.27 -5.12
C ILE A 70 24.88 -12.58 -5.17
N LEU A 71 24.82 -11.32 -5.62
CA LEU A 71 23.55 -10.60 -5.74
C LEU A 71 22.72 -11.16 -6.91
N LYS A 72 23.36 -11.53 -8.02
CA LYS A 72 22.72 -12.21 -9.14
C LYS A 72 22.11 -13.52 -8.68
N GLU A 73 22.91 -14.39 -8.03
CA GLU A 73 22.46 -15.68 -7.52
C GLU A 73 21.29 -15.53 -6.54
N SER A 74 21.35 -14.55 -5.63
CA SER A 74 20.30 -14.24 -4.67
C SER A 74 19.01 -13.80 -5.36
N MET A 75 19.09 -12.90 -6.34
CA MET A 75 17.92 -12.44 -7.09
C MET A 75 17.33 -13.52 -8.00
N GLU A 76 18.15 -14.41 -8.60
CA GLU A 76 17.69 -15.57 -9.39
C GLU A 76 17.01 -16.60 -8.47
N TRP A 77 17.56 -16.84 -7.28
CA TRP A 77 16.90 -17.68 -6.28
C TRP A 77 15.53 -17.11 -5.87
N ALA A 78 15.45 -15.83 -5.59
CA ALA A 78 14.18 -15.17 -5.28
C ALA A 78 13.20 -15.27 -6.47
N ALA A 79 13.67 -15.05 -7.72
CA ALA A 79 12.85 -15.19 -8.92
C ALA A 79 12.26 -16.60 -9.03
N GLY A 80 13.08 -17.63 -8.83
CA GLY A 80 12.62 -19.02 -8.82
C GLY A 80 11.58 -19.31 -7.74
N LEU A 81 11.73 -18.73 -6.55
CA LEU A 81 10.75 -18.87 -5.48
C LEU A 81 9.40 -18.24 -5.83
N TYR A 82 9.39 -17.04 -6.40
CA TYR A 82 8.15 -16.32 -6.75
C TYR A 82 7.57 -16.74 -8.10
N GLY A 83 8.30 -17.54 -8.90
CA GLY A 83 7.88 -17.95 -10.25
C GLY A 83 7.94 -16.79 -11.25
N ALA A 84 8.89 -15.87 -11.05
CA ALA A 84 9.24 -14.80 -11.96
C ALA A 84 10.37 -15.22 -12.91
N ASP A 85 10.46 -14.58 -14.07
CA ASP A 85 11.63 -14.72 -14.96
C ASP A 85 12.79 -13.85 -14.49
N ARG A 86 12.48 -12.69 -13.90
CA ARG A 86 13.47 -11.82 -13.26
C ARG A 86 12.92 -11.22 -11.97
N THR A 87 13.74 -11.18 -10.94
CA THR A 87 13.49 -10.42 -9.69
C THR A 87 14.62 -9.43 -9.47
N ARG A 88 14.28 -8.22 -9.03
CA ARG A 88 15.25 -7.17 -8.68
C ARG A 88 15.00 -6.67 -7.28
N TYR A 89 16.07 -6.55 -6.48
CA TYR A 89 16.02 -5.97 -5.15
C TYR A 89 15.92 -4.46 -5.23
N LEU A 90 15.07 -3.89 -4.37
CA LEU A 90 14.81 -2.46 -4.32
C LEU A 90 15.18 -1.93 -2.93
N VAL A 91 16.22 -1.10 -2.87
CA VAL A 91 16.68 -0.43 -1.65
C VAL A 91 16.14 0.99 -1.50
N ASN A 92 15.42 1.48 -2.50
CA ASN A 92 14.71 2.76 -2.48
C ASN A 92 13.19 2.58 -2.38
N GLY A 93 12.75 1.44 -1.81
CA GLY A 93 11.34 1.12 -1.58
C GLY A 93 10.58 0.75 -2.85
N SER A 94 9.34 0.34 -2.71
CA SER A 94 8.42 0.11 -3.85
C SER A 94 8.26 1.35 -4.72
N THR A 95 8.52 2.54 -4.19
CA THR A 95 8.52 3.80 -4.95
C THR A 95 9.43 3.71 -6.16
N SER A 96 10.68 3.22 -5.99
CA SER A 96 11.61 3.06 -7.11
C SER A 96 11.11 2.01 -8.13
N GLY A 97 10.53 0.92 -7.66
CA GLY A 97 9.94 -0.11 -8.52
C GLY A 97 8.76 0.41 -9.34
N LEU A 98 7.86 1.17 -8.71
CA LEU A 98 6.71 1.78 -9.41
C LEU A 98 7.16 2.82 -10.44
N LEU A 99 8.12 3.69 -10.10
CA LEU A 99 8.70 4.64 -11.06
C LEU A 99 9.32 3.92 -12.26
N ALA A 100 10.13 2.89 -11.99
CA ALA A 100 10.77 2.12 -13.06
C ALA A 100 9.77 1.36 -13.94
N ALA A 101 8.74 0.75 -13.33
CA ALA A 101 7.70 0.04 -14.07
C ALA A 101 6.88 0.99 -14.96
N VAL A 102 6.44 2.14 -14.43
CA VAL A 102 5.68 3.14 -15.21
C VAL A 102 6.52 3.67 -16.36
N CYS A 103 7.76 4.11 -16.10
CA CYS A 103 8.62 4.71 -17.13
C CYS A 103 9.21 3.68 -18.11
N GLY A 104 9.37 2.40 -17.70
CA GLY A 104 9.93 1.35 -18.55
C GLY A 104 8.89 0.63 -19.41
N CYS A 105 7.63 0.56 -18.96
CA CYS A 105 6.56 -0.11 -19.71
C CYS A 105 5.84 0.82 -20.71
N VAL A 106 5.97 2.14 -20.57
CA VAL A 106 5.26 3.11 -21.41
C VAL A 106 6.26 4.14 -21.94
N HIS A 107 6.23 4.44 -23.24
CA HIS A 107 7.13 5.44 -23.79
C HIS A 107 6.71 6.87 -23.44
N TRP A 108 7.66 7.78 -23.53
CA TRP A 108 7.46 9.19 -23.28
C TRP A 108 6.25 9.78 -24.02
N GLY A 109 5.34 10.40 -23.28
CA GLY A 109 4.16 11.07 -23.81
C GLY A 109 2.99 10.16 -24.16
N GLU A 110 3.14 8.83 -24.09
CA GLU A 110 2.06 7.89 -24.35
C GLU A 110 1.06 7.81 -23.20
N ARG A 111 0.02 7.01 -23.35
CA ARG A 111 -1.08 6.89 -22.41
C ARG A 111 -0.97 5.62 -21.57
N ILE A 112 -1.20 5.77 -20.27
CA ILE A 112 -1.35 4.67 -19.30
C ILE A 112 -2.75 4.68 -18.67
N LEU A 113 -3.33 3.48 -18.46
CA LEU A 113 -4.54 3.29 -17.67
C LEU A 113 -4.16 2.88 -16.26
N ILE A 114 -4.59 3.63 -15.25
CA ILE A 114 -4.28 3.31 -13.85
C ILE A 114 -5.53 3.23 -12.98
N GLY A 115 -5.47 2.42 -11.92
CA GLY A 115 -6.44 2.53 -10.82
C GLY A 115 -6.36 3.91 -10.17
N ARG A 116 -7.50 4.61 -10.02
CA ARG A 116 -7.50 5.96 -9.41
C ARG A 116 -6.98 5.95 -7.97
N ASN A 117 -7.02 4.81 -7.31
CA ASN A 117 -6.52 4.55 -5.95
C ASN A 117 -5.02 4.18 -5.88
N CYS A 118 -4.25 4.45 -6.93
CA CYS A 118 -2.81 4.22 -6.93
C CYS A 118 -2.08 5.15 -5.95
N HIS A 119 -0.99 4.62 -5.38
CA HIS A 119 -0.08 5.43 -4.56
C HIS A 119 0.55 6.57 -5.38
N LYS A 120 0.83 7.71 -4.72
CA LYS A 120 1.43 8.91 -5.36
C LYS A 120 2.70 8.63 -6.18
N ALA A 121 3.43 7.55 -5.90
CA ALA A 121 4.60 7.16 -6.69
C ALA A 121 4.26 6.88 -8.17
N VAL A 122 3.09 6.31 -8.46
CA VAL A 122 2.61 6.08 -9.83
C VAL A 122 2.37 7.41 -10.54
N TYR A 123 1.71 8.34 -9.88
CA TYR A 123 1.46 9.70 -10.38
C TYR A 123 2.76 10.47 -10.62
N ASN A 124 3.77 10.28 -9.76
CA ASN A 124 5.09 10.85 -9.95
C ASN A 124 5.77 10.27 -11.20
N GLY A 125 5.64 8.97 -11.47
CA GLY A 125 6.13 8.35 -12.71
C GLY A 125 5.46 8.94 -13.95
N ILE A 126 4.14 9.12 -13.90
CA ILE A 126 3.35 9.77 -14.96
C ILE A 126 3.84 11.20 -15.20
N TYR A 127 4.06 11.99 -14.15
CA TYR A 127 4.59 13.34 -14.23
C TYR A 127 6.01 13.36 -14.87
N LEU A 128 6.92 12.54 -14.34
CA LEU A 128 8.32 12.50 -14.80
C LEU A 128 8.44 12.05 -16.26
N HIS A 129 7.55 11.16 -16.71
CA HIS A 129 7.59 10.58 -18.05
C HIS A 129 6.61 11.21 -19.02
N HIS A 130 5.98 12.34 -18.66
CA HIS A 130 5.01 13.10 -19.47
C HIS A 130 3.80 12.29 -19.95
N LEU A 131 3.41 11.23 -19.24
CA LEU A 131 2.34 10.36 -19.72
C LEU A 131 0.98 11.05 -19.68
N GLN A 132 0.14 10.66 -20.64
CA GLN A 132 -1.29 10.88 -20.57
C GLN A 132 -1.88 9.81 -19.64
N VAL A 133 -2.83 10.19 -18.80
CA VAL A 133 -3.44 9.26 -17.83
C VAL A 133 -4.92 9.05 -18.12
N SER A 134 -5.35 7.80 -18.02
CA SER A 134 -6.74 7.39 -17.93
C SER A 134 -6.95 6.64 -16.63
N TYR A 135 -8.16 6.74 -16.06
CA TYR A 135 -8.47 6.14 -14.77
C TYR A 135 -9.54 5.07 -14.86
N VAL A 136 -9.35 3.99 -14.10
CA VAL A 136 -10.44 3.12 -13.64
C VAL A 136 -10.63 3.34 -12.15
N TYR A 137 -11.89 3.36 -11.71
CA TYR A 137 -12.24 3.71 -10.35
C TYR A 137 -12.59 2.47 -9.53
N PRO A 138 -12.13 2.38 -8.25
CA PRO A 138 -12.58 1.32 -7.36
C PRO A 138 -14.06 1.50 -7.06
N GLN A 139 -14.75 0.41 -6.78
CA GLN A 139 -16.14 0.45 -6.36
C GLN A 139 -16.27 1.07 -4.95
N SER A 140 -17.40 1.71 -4.65
CA SER A 140 -17.66 2.30 -3.33
C SER A 140 -18.37 1.31 -2.42
N THR A 141 -17.82 1.07 -1.23
CA THR A 141 -18.45 0.25 -0.19
C THR A 141 -19.17 1.15 0.83
N LYS A 142 -20.27 1.82 0.44
CA LYS A 142 -20.96 2.83 1.28
C LYS A 142 -21.22 2.40 2.72
N GLU A 143 -21.50 1.12 2.94
CA GLU A 143 -21.80 0.55 4.26
C GLU A 143 -20.57 0.41 5.16
N TRP A 144 -19.35 0.39 4.57
CA TRP A 144 -18.11 0.09 5.29
C TRP A 144 -17.15 1.27 5.37
N GLY A 145 -17.28 2.25 4.48
CA GLY A 145 -16.40 3.42 4.42
C GLY A 145 -15.01 3.16 3.83
N ILE A 146 -14.79 1.97 3.25
CA ILE A 146 -13.55 1.60 2.57
C ILE A 146 -13.77 1.53 1.06
N GLN A 147 -12.68 1.48 0.29
CA GLN A 147 -12.73 1.24 -1.15
C GLN A 147 -13.00 -0.23 -1.46
N GLY A 148 -13.69 -0.49 -2.56
CA GLY A 148 -13.83 -1.82 -3.14
C GLY A 148 -12.70 -2.15 -4.12
N GLY A 149 -12.91 -3.17 -4.97
CA GLY A 149 -12.00 -3.56 -6.04
C GLY A 149 -12.26 -2.82 -7.35
N ILE A 150 -11.37 -3.03 -8.32
CA ILE A 150 -11.53 -2.62 -9.71
C ILE A 150 -12.28 -3.74 -10.44
N LEU A 151 -13.30 -3.37 -11.20
CA LEU A 151 -14.06 -4.33 -12.03
C LEU A 151 -13.31 -4.62 -13.34
N PRO A 152 -13.18 -5.88 -13.76
CA PRO A 152 -12.60 -6.23 -15.05
C PRO A 152 -13.31 -5.56 -16.24
N GLU A 153 -14.63 -5.42 -16.16
CA GLU A 153 -15.47 -4.79 -17.18
C GLU A 153 -15.13 -3.31 -17.38
N ASP A 154 -14.75 -2.59 -16.33
CA ASP A 154 -14.34 -1.18 -16.41
C ASP A 154 -12.96 -1.05 -17.10
N VAL A 155 -12.06 -2.00 -16.87
CA VAL A 155 -10.78 -2.08 -17.60
C VAL A 155 -11.03 -2.37 -19.07
N GLU A 156 -11.87 -3.37 -19.40
CA GLU A 156 -12.21 -3.73 -20.78
C GLU A 156 -12.84 -2.55 -21.52
N LYS A 157 -13.79 -1.86 -20.89
CA LYS A 157 -14.42 -0.66 -21.43
C LYS A 157 -13.40 0.43 -21.75
N SER A 158 -12.52 0.74 -20.79
CA SER A 158 -11.49 1.77 -20.97
C SER A 158 -10.55 1.46 -22.13
N LEU A 159 -10.12 0.20 -22.28
CA LEU A 159 -9.27 -0.24 -23.38
C LEU A 159 -9.98 -0.17 -24.75
N LYS A 160 -11.29 -0.42 -24.81
CA LYS A 160 -12.08 -0.27 -26.03
C LYS A 160 -12.30 1.18 -26.42
N GLU A 161 -12.54 2.05 -25.45
CA GLU A 161 -12.80 3.47 -25.68
C GLU A 161 -11.53 4.26 -25.99
N GLN A 162 -10.37 3.80 -25.52
CA GLN A 162 -9.07 4.48 -25.64
C GLN A 162 -7.98 3.49 -26.12
N PRO A 163 -7.94 3.20 -27.44
CA PRO A 163 -7.00 2.21 -28.01
C PRO A 163 -5.53 2.68 -28.02
N ASP A 164 -5.26 3.93 -27.64
CA ASP A 164 -3.92 4.50 -27.49
C ASP A 164 -3.25 4.17 -26.14
N ILE A 165 -3.95 3.50 -25.21
CA ILE A 165 -3.40 2.99 -23.97
C ILE A 165 -2.28 1.97 -24.28
N LYS A 166 -1.16 2.05 -23.54
CA LYS A 166 0.05 1.22 -23.71
C LYS A 166 0.36 0.29 -22.56
N ALA A 167 -0.19 0.55 -21.39
CA ALA A 167 -0.09 -0.34 -20.21
C ALA A 167 -1.26 -0.11 -19.27
N VAL A 168 -1.51 -1.10 -18.42
CA VAL A 168 -2.48 -1.02 -17.33
C VAL A 168 -1.76 -1.19 -15.99
N LEU A 169 -2.07 -0.35 -14.99
CA LEU A 169 -1.53 -0.47 -13.64
C LEU A 169 -2.66 -0.48 -12.61
N ILE A 170 -2.71 -1.57 -11.81
CA ILE A 170 -3.73 -1.79 -10.77
C ILE A 170 -3.05 -1.97 -9.42
N VAL A 171 -3.68 -1.49 -8.35
CA VAL A 171 -3.29 -1.78 -6.95
C VAL A 171 -4.08 -2.97 -6.45
N SER A 172 -3.40 -4.04 -6.09
CA SER A 172 -4.02 -5.24 -5.49
C SER A 172 -2.98 -6.03 -4.70
N PRO A 173 -3.14 -6.20 -3.37
CA PRO A 173 -4.27 -5.70 -2.58
C PRO A 173 -4.20 -4.19 -2.34
N THR A 174 -5.35 -3.59 -2.03
CA THR A 174 -5.40 -2.23 -1.51
C THR A 174 -4.81 -2.16 -0.09
N TYR A 175 -4.66 -0.97 0.45
CA TYR A 175 -4.18 -0.76 1.83
C TYR A 175 -5.06 -1.47 2.87
N ASP A 176 -6.36 -1.56 2.60
CA ASP A 176 -7.37 -2.23 3.44
C ASP A 176 -7.47 -3.74 3.17
N GLY A 177 -6.64 -4.28 2.28
CA GLY A 177 -6.58 -5.70 1.97
C GLY A 177 -7.58 -6.18 0.91
N ILE A 178 -8.19 -5.29 0.14
CA ILE A 178 -9.11 -5.64 -0.94
C ILE A 178 -8.33 -6.11 -2.17
N VAL A 179 -8.70 -7.24 -2.72
CA VAL A 179 -8.10 -7.84 -3.91
C VAL A 179 -9.10 -7.81 -5.06
N SER A 180 -8.68 -7.29 -6.22
CA SER A 180 -9.43 -7.31 -7.48
C SER A 180 -9.22 -8.63 -8.22
N ASP A 181 -10.08 -8.96 -9.20
CA ASP A 181 -9.90 -10.14 -10.06
C ASP A 181 -8.75 -9.92 -11.06
N ILE A 182 -7.53 -10.08 -10.57
CA ILE A 182 -6.31 -9.87 -11.37
C ILE A 182 -6.25 -10.88 -12.52
N ALA A 183 -6.72 -12.11 -12.34
CA ALA A 183 -6.68 -13.13 -13.39
C ALA A 183 -7.55 -12.73 -14.60
N GLU A 184 -8.76 -12.21 -14.38
CA GLU A 184 -9.61 -11.75 -15.46
C GLU A 184 -9.11 -10.44 -16.06
N ILE A 185 -8.62 -9.51 -15.23
CA ILE A 185 -7.97 -8.27 -15.71
C ILE A 185 -6.77 -8.60 -16.61
N ALA A 186 -5.90 -9.53 -16.20
CA ALA A 186 -4.74 -9.95 -17.00
C ALA A 186 -5.16 -10.48 -18.38
N LYS A 187 -6.19 -11.34 -18.46
CA LYS A 187 -6.70 -11.84 -19.73
C LYS A 187 -7.21 -10.72 -20.63
N ILE A 188 -7.90 -9.74 -20.07
CA ILE A 188 -8.42 -8.58 -20.82
C ILE A 188 -7.25 -7.74 -21.37
N VAL A 189 -6.27 -7.44 -20.54
CA VAL A 189 -5.10 -6.63 -20.89
C VAL A 189 -4.25 -7.34 -21.95
N HIS A 190 -4.01 -8.64 -21.78
CA HIS A 190 -3.25 -9.45 -22.73
C HIS A 190 -3.96 -9.63 -24.08
N ARG A 191 -5.30 -9.72 -24.10
CA ARG A 191 -6.05 -9.69 -25.39
C ARG A 191 -5.82 -8.40 -26.17
N ALA A 192 -5.55 -7.28 -25.48
CA ALA A 192 -5.19 -6.01 -26.11
C ALA A 192 -3.69 -5.93 -26.45
N GLY A 193 -2.89 -6.97 -26.14
CA GLY A 193 -1.45 -7.00 -26.42
C GLY A 193 -0.61 -6.14 -25.48
N LEU A 194 -1.14 -5.75 -24.31
CA LEU A 194 -0.56 -4.80 -23.38
C LEU A 194 -0.01 -5.48 -22.11
N PRO A 195 0.99 -4.87 -21.41
CA PRO A 195 1.45 -5.33 -20.12
C PRO A 195 0.51 -4.91 -18.98
N LEU A 196 0.35 -5.81 -17.99
CA LEU A 196 -0.30 -5.55 -16.72
C LEU A 196 0.74 -5.37 -15.62
N ILE A 197 0.76 -4.17 -15.02
CA ILE A 197 1.58 -3.84 -13.84
C ILE A 197 0.67 -3.92 -12.61
N VAL A 198 1.12 -4.61 -11.56
CA VAL A 198 0.39 -4.66 -10.29
C VAL A 198 1.24 -4.12 -9.15
N ASP A 199 0.74 -3.07 -8.51
CA ASP A 199 1.25 -2.63 -7.21
C ASP A 199 0.72 -3.57 -6.14
N GLU A 200 1.51 -4.59 -5.83
CA GLU A 200 1.26 -5.58 -4.79
C GLU A 200 2.11 -5.27 -3.53
N ALA A 201 2.35 -3.99 -3.23
CA ALA A 201 3.18 -3.58 -2.11
C ALA A 201 2.72 -4.16 -0.76
N HIS A 202 1.45 -4.48 -0.60
CA HIS A 202 0.88 -5.08 0.61
C HIS A 202 0.70 -6.60 0.53
N GLY A 203 1.17 -7.27 -0.54
CA GLY A 203 0.94 -8.69 -0.79
C GLY A 203 2.18 -9.58 -0.81
N ALA A 204 3.36 -9.11 -0.36
CA ALA A 204 4.59 -9.90 -0.40
C ALA A 204 4.51 -11.26 0.35
N HIS A 205 3.57 -11.39 1.29
CA HIS A 205 3.33 -12.62 2.07
C HIS A 205 2.37 -13.62 1.40
N PHE A 206 1.70 -13.28 0.31
CA PHE A 206 0.61 -14.08 -0.26
C PHE A 206 1.03 -15.52 -0.58
N ARG A 207 2.19 -15.72 -1.17
CA ARG A 207 2.67 -17.05 -1.56
C ARG A 207 2.96 -18.01 -0.39
N TYR A 208 2.99 -17.55 0.86
CA TYR A 208 3.49 -18.35 1.98
C TYR A 208 2.41 -19.11 2.74
N SER A 209 1.11 -18.88 2.47
CA SER A 209 0.01 -19.65 3.07
C SER A 209 -1.27 -19.56 2.21
N GLU A 210 -2.03 -20.67 2.16
CA GLU A 210 -3.30 -20.77 1.42
C GLU A 210 -4.44 -19.94 1.99
N ILE A 211 -4.30 -19.38 3.20
CA ILE A 211 -5.31 -18.46 3.76
C ILE A 211 -5.29 -17.10 3.09
N PHE A 212 -4.17 -16.76 2.45
CA PHE A 212 -3.98 -15.50 1.74
C PHE A 212 -4.42 -15.62 0.27
N PRO A 213 -4.75 -14.50 -0.37
CA PRO A 213 -4.99 -14.46 -1.81
C PRO A 213 -3.78 -14.95 -2.62
N GLN A 214 -4.01 -15.38 -3.86
CA GLN A 214 -2.92 -15.66 -4.79
C GLN A 214 -2.21 -14.36 -5.19
N SER A 215 -0.89 -14.44 -5.40
CA SER A 215 -0.09 -13.32 -5.88
C SER A 215 -0.48 -12.93 -7.30
N ALA A 216 -0.45 -11.63 -7.59
CA ALA A 216 -0.71 -11.10 -8.93
C ALA A 216 0.22 -11.73 -10.00
N LEU A 217 1.45 -12.09 -9.62
CA LEU A 217 2.39 -12.76 -10.51
C LEU A 217 1.91 -14.15 -10.94
N GLU A 218 1.28 -14.90 -10.03
CA GLU A 218 0.68 -16.22 -10.33
C GLU A 218 -0.59 -16.07 -11.19
N LEU A 219 -1.30 -14.94 -11.03
CA LEU A 219 -2.54 -14.62 -11.74
C LEU A 219 -2.32 -13.98 -13.12
N GLY A 220 -1.07 -13.81 -13.55
CA GLY A 220 -0.72 -13.38 -14.89
C GLY A 220 -0.31 -11.92 -15.03
N ALA A 221 -0.01 -11.21 -13.94
CA ALA A 221 0.62 -9.89 -14.04
C ALA A 221 2.04 -10.00 -14.61
N ASP A 222 2.45 -9.01 -15.40
CA ASP A 222 3.74 -8.99 -16.09
C ASP A 222 4.83 -8.31 -15.26
N VAL A 223 4.45 -7.27 -14.50
CA VAL A 223 5.34 -6.59 -13.56
C VAL A 223 4.62 -6.48 -12.22
N VAL A 224 5.25 -6.97 -11.16
CA VAL A 224 4.69 -6.94 -9.80
C VAL A 224 5.69 -6.33 -8.84
N ILE A 225 5.25 -5.35 -8.08
CA ILE A 225 6.08 -4.66 -7.08
C ILE A 225 5.58 -5.01 -5.69
N GLN A 226 6.45 -5.56 -4.84
CA GLN A 226 6.13 -5.96 -3.48
C GLN A 226 7.03 -5.25 -2.48
N SER A 227 6.45 -4.61 -1.45
CA SER A 227 7.21 -4.11 -0.30
C SER A 227 7.50 -5.26 0.68
N VAL A 228 8.74 -5.71 0.70
CA VAL A 228 9.14 -6.81 1.59
C VAL A 228 8.93 -6.40 3.05
N HIS A 229 9.34 -5.18 3.41
CA HIS A 229 9.25 -4.68 4.78
C HIS A 229 7.83 -4.54 5.34
N LYS A 230 6.79 -4.44 4.48
CA LYS A 230 5.42 -4.23 4.99
C LYS A 230 4.85 -5.45 5.68
N THR A 231 5.14 -6.64 5.15
CA THR A 231 4.49 -7.87 5.58
C THR A 231 5.45 -9.01 5.90
N LEU A 232 6.72 -8.93 5.48
CA LEU A 232 7.77 -9.87 5.80
C LEU A 232 8.72 -9.29 6.87
N PRO A 233 9.54 -10.11 7.54
CA PRO A 233 10.50 -9.66 8.55
C PRO A 233 11.75 -9.04 7.92
N SER A 234 11.60 -7.83 7.38
CA SER A 234 12.67 -7.07 6.71
C SER A 234 12.67 -5.61 7.16
N LEU A 235 13.83 -4.94 7.02
CA LEU A 235 13.99 -3.54 7.38
C LEU A 235 13.14 -2.63 6.48
N THR A 236 12.68 -1.54 7.04
CA THR A 236 11.91 -0.51 6.29
C THR A 236 12.68 -0.08 5.04
N GLN A 237 11.95 0.25 3.97
CA GLN A 237 12.46 0.65 2.65
C GLN A 237 12.80 -0.53 1.71
N THR A 238 12.83 -1.78 2.21
CA THR A 238 13.11 -2.96 1.38
C THR A 238 11.89 -3.36 0.53
N ALA A 239 12.13 -3.67 -0.74
CA ALA A 239 11.10 -4.14 -1.68
C ALA A 239 11.72 -5.00 -2.78
N VAL A 240 10.89 -5.62 -3.61
CA VAL A 240 11.28 -6.35 -4.81
C VAL A 240 10.38 -5.97 -5.99
N LEU A 241 10.94 -6.06 -7.18
CA LEU A 241 10.22 -5.97 -8.45
C LEU A 241 10.41 -7.30 -9.19
N HIS A 242 9.30 -7.90 -9.58
CA HIS A 242 9.25 -9.13 -10.37
C HIS A 242 8.81 -8.82 -11.80
N MET A 243 9.41 -9.47 -12.78
CA MET A 243 9.01 -9.43 -14.19
C MET A 243 8.78 -10.83 -14.71
N LYS A 244 7.76 -11.01 -15.58
CA LYS A 244 7.35 -12.29 -16.11
C LYS A 244 7.02 -12.23 -17.60
N CYS A 245 7.41 -13.28 -18.32
CA CYS A 245 7.10 -13.49 -19.74
C CYS A 245 5.78 -14.25 -19.87
N ASN A 246 4.69 -13.54 -20.12
CA ASN A 246 3.34 -14.12 -20.15
C ASN A 246 2.77 -14.30 -21.57
N ARG A 247 3.51 -13.91 -22.64
CA ARG A 247 3.05 -14.15 -24.01
C ARG A 247 3.06 -15.64 -24.35
N PRO A 248 2.16 -16.11 -25.22
CA PRO A 248 2.11 -17.52 -25.63
C PRO A 248 3.40 -18.06 -26.26
N ASP A 249 4.23 -17.18 -26.84
CA ASP A 249 5.52 -17.51 -27.44
C ASP A 249 6.67 -17.49 -26.41
N GLY A 250 6.37 -17.24 -25.12
CA GLY A 250 7.35 -17.15 -24.05
C GLY A 250 8.07 -15.80 -23.95
N SER A 251 7.68 -14.79 -24.74
CA SER A 251 8.21 -13.41 -24.61
C SER A 251 7.44 -12.59 -23.59
N ALA A 252 7.97 -11.41 -23.23
CA ALA A 252 7.31 -10.46 -22.34
C ALA A 252 6.38 -9.52 -23.12
N TYR A 253 5.36 -8.98 -22.44
CA TYR A 253 4.51 -7.91 -22.98
C TYR A 253 5.18 -6.53 -22.90
N MET A 254 6.23 -6.38 -22.09
CA MET A 254 7.02 -5.14 -21.94
C MET A 254 8.49 -5.36 -22.28
N ASP A 255 9.22 -4.28 -22.45
CA ASP A 255 10.68 -4.29 -22.55
C ASP A 255 11.30 -4.36 -21.14
N MET A 256 11.76 -5.55 -20.73
CA MET A 256 12.38 -5.77 -19.42
C MET A 256 13.66 -4.93 -19.25
N GLU A 257 14.45 -4.75 -20.32
CA GLU A 257 15.68 -3.95 -20.28
C GLU A 257 15.38 -2.47 -20.06
N ALA A 258 14.25 -1.97 -20.59
CA ALA A 258 13.79 -0.62 -20.29
C ALA A 258 13.43 -0.45 -18.82
N VAL A 259 12.70 -1.40 -18.22
CA VAL A 259 12.38 -1.38 -16.78
C VAL A 259 13.66 -1.40 -15.94
N GLU A 260 14.63 -2.24 -16.27
CA GLU A 260 15.92 -2.31 -15.55
C GLU A 260 16.72 -1.03 -15.70
N ARG A 261 16.74 -0.42 -16.88
CA ARG A 261 17.37 0.89 -17.10
C ARG A 261 16.81 1.97 -16.18
N TYR A 262 15.48 2.01 -16.00
CA TYR A 262 14.87 2.95 -15.06
C TYR A 262 15.15 2.60 -13.60
N LEU A 263 15.29 1.32 -13.25
CA LEU A 263 15.74 0.94 -11.90
C LEU A 263 17.13 1.50 -11.60
N HIS A 264 18.06 1.47 -12.57
CA HIS A 264 19.39 2.06 -12.40
C HIS A 264 19.35 3.59 -12.22
N ILE A 265 18.35 4.26 -12.82
CA ILE A 265 18.18 5.72 -12.69
C ILE A 265 17.58 6.10 -11.34
N VAL A 266 16.61 5.33 -10.83
CA VAL A 266 15.81 5.73 -9.65
C VAL A 266 16.31 5.12 -8.34
N GLN A 267 17.30 4.23 -8.37
CA GLN A 267 17.95 3.71 -7.18
C GLN A 267 19.31 4.39 -6.95
N SER A 268 19.74 4.40 -5.68
CA SER A 268 21.04 4.95 -5.28
C SER A 268 22.18 4.23 -6.01
N SER A 269 23.18 4.99 -6.45
CA SER A 269 24.43 4.42 -6.97
C SER A 269 25.30 3.74 -5.90
N SER A 270 25.02 3.99 -4.62
CA SER A 270 25.61 3.31 -3.47
C SER A 270 24.50 2.58 -2.69
N PRO A 271 24.02 1.43 -3.20
CA PRO A 271 22.92 0.70 -2.59
C PRO A 271 23.34 0.07 -1.27
N SER A 272 22.49 0.18 -0.25
CA SER A 272 22.78 -0.38 1.09
C SER A 272 22.81 -1.91 1.06
N TYR A 273 23.95 -2.50 1.36
CA TYR A 273 24.11 -3.95 1.54
C TYR A 273 23.31 -4.48 2.72
N VAL A 274 23.18 -3.68 3.78
CA VAL A 274 22.32 -3.99 4.92
C VAL A 274 20.87 -4.18 4.49
N LEU A 275 20.36 -3.32 3.61
CA LEU A 275 18.99 -3.47 3.08
C LEU A 275 18.88 -4.66 2.13
N MET A 276 19.84 -4.91 1.25
CA MET A 276 19.84 -6.08 0.36
C MET A 276 19.86 -7.39 1.14
N ALA A 277 20.76 -7.50 2.13
CA ALA A 277 20.80 -8.66 3.02
C ALA A 277 19.50 -8.85 3.80
N SER A 278 18.83 -7.73 4.19
CA SER A 278 17.53 -7.79 4.85
C SER A 278 16.41 -8.27 3.94
N ILE A 279 16.43 -7.95 2.63
CA ILE A 279 15.49 -8.50 1.64
C ILE A 279 15.67 -10.01 1.54
N GLU A 280 16.89 -10.46 1.25
CA GLU A 280 17.22 -11.87 1.10
C GLU A 280 16.85 -12.67 2.35
N ASN A 281 17.30 -12.21 3.52
CA ASN A 281 17.00 -12.85 4.79
C ASN A 281 15.49 -12.91 5.06
N GLY A 282 14.74 -11.83 4.82
CA GLY A 282 13.30 -11.80 5.01
C GLY A 282 12.58 -12.85 4.15
N ILE A 283 12.94 -12.98 2.88
CA ILE A 283 12.41 -14.00 1.96
C ILE A 283 12.81 -15.40 2.42
N PHE A 284 14.08 -15.60 2.80
CA PHE A 284 14.59 -16.87 3.28
C PHE A 284 13.86 -17.36 4.53
N GLN A 285 13.67 -16.47 5.51
CA GLN A 285 12.98 -16.80 6.75
C GLN A 285 11.52 -17.20 6.52
N MET A 286 10.82 -16.49 5.63
CA MET A 286 9.44 -16.86 5.27
C MET A 286 9.36 -18.24 4.61
N GLU A 287 10.32 -18.58 3.76
CA GLU A 287 10.39 -19.92 3.15
C GLU A 287 10.69 -21.00 4.21
N GLN A 288 11.55 -20.72 5.19
CA GLN A 288 11.77 -21.64 6.32
C GLN A 288 10.52 -21.83 7.17
N LEU A 289 9.78 -20.76 7.43
CA LEU A 289 8.51 -20.82 8.17
C LEU A 289 7.45 -21.63 7.43
N ARG A 290 7.34 -21.45 6.12
CA ARG A 290 6.44 -22.21 5.26
C ARG A 290 6.73 -23.72 5.36
N ARG A 291 8.03 -24.11 5.34
CA ARG A 291 8.47 -25.51 5.44
C ARG A 291 8.29 -26.12 6.82
N LYS A 292 8.29 -25.32 7.89
CA LYS A 292 8.28 -25.76 9.30
C LYS A 292 6.93 -25.55 10.00
N ASP A 293 5.82 -25.42 9.28
CA ASP A 293 4.49 -25.15 9.83
C ASP A 293 4.33 -23.84 10.63
N GLY A 294 5.35 -22.98 10.63
CA GLY A 294 5.28 -21.69 11.33
C GLY A 294 4.20 -20.78 10.78
N MET A 295 4.05 -20.76 9.45
CA MET A 295 2.98 -20.01 8.78
C MET A 295 1.60 -20.53 9.13
N ARG A 296 1.41 -21.85 9.29
CA ARG A 296 0.14 -22.43 9.70
C ARG A 296 -0.25 -21.96 11.11
N LYS A 297 0.69 -21.95 12.05
CA LYS A 297 0.42 -21.46 13.42
C LYS A 297 -0.02 -20.00 13.45
N PHE A 298 0.64 -19.14 12.65
CA PHE A 298 0.22 -17.75 12.51
C PHE A 298 -1.17 -17.65 11.87
N ALA A 299 -1.40 -18.38 10.80
CA ALA A 299 -2.66 -18.43 10.08
C ALA A 299 -3.82 -18.85 10.99
N ASP A 300 -3.65 -19.93 11.76
CA ASP A 300 -4.65 -20.44 12.69
C ASP A 300 -4.99 -19.38 13.76
N SER A 301 -3.96 -18.76 14.37
CA SER A 301 -4.17 -17.72 15.38
C SER A 301 -4.85 -16.47 14.83
N LEU A 302 -4.52 -16.07 13.61
CA LEU A 302 -5.15 -14.95 12.92
C LEU A 302 -6.63 -15.24 12.62
N LEU A 303 -6.94 -16.44 12.11
CA LEU A 303 -8.31 -16.83 11.81
C LEU A 303 -9.16 -16.97 13.07
N GLU A 304 -8.62 -17.56 14.15
CA GLU A 304 -9.29 -17.64 15.46
C GLU A 304 -9.63 -16.25 16.01
N MET A 305 -8.68 -15.30 15.92
CA MET A 305 -8.93 -13.92 16.30
C MET A 305 -10.06 -13.30 15.46
N ARG A 306 -10.02 -13.44 14.13
CA ARG A 306 -11.03 -12.89 13.23
C ARG A 306 -12.41 -13.48 13.46
N GLU A 307 -12.50 -14.80 13.70
CA GLU A 307 -13.76 -15.46 14.05
C GLU A 307 -14.36 -14.87 15.33
N SER A 308 -13.53 -14.69 16.38
CA SER A 308 -13.98 -14.06 17.61
C SER A 308 -14.48 -12.62 17.41
N LEU A 309 -13.79 -11.84 16.56
CA LEU A 309 -14.17 -10.46 16.25
C LEU A 309 -15.43 -10.35 15.37
N SER A 310 -15.81 -11.39 14.64
CA SER A 310 -17.03 -11.40 13.82
C SER A 310 -18.32 -11.31 14.67
N ALA A 311 -18.24 -11.61 15.97
CA ALA A 311 -19.34 -11.52 16.90
C ALA A 311 -19.63 -10.10 17.42
N MET A 312 -18.80 -9.10 17.11
CA MET A 312 -18.99 -7.70 17.50
C MET A 312 -20.29 -7.12 16.92
N LYS A 313 -20.93 -6.22 17.67
CA LYS A 313 -22.24 -5.65 17.34
C LYS A 313 -22.18 -4.19 16.94
N ASN A 314 -21.38 -3.41 17.65
CA ASN A 314 -21.23 -1.97 17.44
C ASN A 314 -20.03 -1.67 16.53
N LEU A 315 -18.94 -2.40 16.72
CA LEU A 315 -17.82 -2.46 15.80
C LEU A 315 -18.06 -3.58 14.77
N ARG A 316 -17.57 -3.43 13.56
CA ARG A 316 -17.68 -4.45 12.52
C ARG A 316 -16.33 -4.74 11.89
N LEU A 317 -15.94 -6.01 11.91
CA LEU A 317 -14.77 -6.49 11.17
C LEU A 317 -15.11 -6.62 9.69
N VAL A 318 -14.30 -6.02 8.81
CA VAL A 318 -14.35 -6.29 7.36
C VAL A 318 -13.93 -7.75 7.12
N GLY A 319 -14.80 -8.52 6.49
CA GLY A 319 -14.64 -9.96 6.37
C GLY A 319 -15.07 -10.54 5.02
N ARG A 320 -15.06 -11.88 4.97
CA ARG A 320 -15.31 -12.67 3.75
C ARG A 320 -16.70 -12.48 3.15
N GLU A 321 -17.66 -11.94 3.90
CA GLU A 321 -19.01 -11.63 3.43
C GLU A 321 -19.02 -10.56 2.32
N LEU A 322 -17.93 -9.85 2.12
CA LEU A 322 -17.78 -8.86 1.04
C LEU A 322 -17.29 -9.46 -0.28
N LYS A 323 -16.81 -10.71 -0.29
CA LYS A 323 -16.40 -11.38 -1.54
C LYS A 323 -17.55 -11.46 -2.53
N GLY A 324 -17.27 -11.14 -3.79
CA GLY A 324 -18.25 -11.09 -4.87
C GLY A 324 -19.14 -9.83 -4.88
N ARG A 325 -18.88 -8.86 -3.99
CA ARG A 325 -19.58 -7.58 -3.92
C ARG A 325 -18.58 -6.44 -4.15
N TYR A 326 -19.02 -5.33 -4.71
CA TYR A 326 -18.20 -4.11 -4.88
C TYR A 326 -16.86 -4.34 -5.60
N GLY A 327 -16.79 -5.25 -6.57
CA GLY A 327 -15.52 -5.60 -7.24
C GLY A 327 -14.51 -6.33 -6.35
N ILE A 328 -14.90 -6.76 -5.15
CA ILE A 328 -14.03 -7.49 -4.22
C ILE A 328 -13.99 -8.95 -4.63
N PHE A 329 -12.90 -9.38 -5.25
CA PHE A 329 -12.67 -10.76 -5.62
C PHE A 329 -12.19 -11.60 -4.44
N ASP A 330 -11.23 -11.06 -3.67
CA ASP A 330 -10.72 -11.68 -2.45
C ASP A 330 -10.33 -10.61 -1.41
N LEU A 331 -9.93 -11.08 -0.23
CA LEU A 331 -9.54 -10.25 0.91
C LEU A 331 -8.30 -10.83 1.59
N ASP A 332 -7.35 -9.97 1.88
CA ASP A 332 -6.19 -10.32 2.70
C ASP A 332 -6.59 -10.37 4.19
N PRO A 333 -6.64 -11.55 4.81
CA PRO A 333 -7.03 -11.65 6.22
C PRO A 333 -6.02 -11.02 7.20
N SER A 334 -4.79 -10.73 6.76
CA SER A 334 -3.79 -10.04 7.59
C SER A 334 -4.13 -8.57 7.84
N LYS A 335 -5.03 -7.99 7.05
CA LYS A 335 -5.57 -6.65 7.26
C LYS A 335 -6.81 -6.74 8.15
N VAL A 336 -6.68 -6.30 9.39
CA VAL A 336 -7.78 -6.27 10.36
C VAL A 336 -8.39 -4.87 10.34
N VAL A 337 -9.38 -4.71 9.48
CA VAL A 337 -10.10 -3.44 9.28
C VAL A 337 -11.37 -3.46 10.12
N ILE A 338 -11.49 -2.51 11.05
CA ILE A 338 -12.60 -2.39 12.01
C ILE A 338 -13.37 -1.12 11.70
N SER A 339 -14.60 -1.28 11.20
CA SER A 339 -15.51 -0.16 10.94
C SER A 339 -16.19 0.30 12.23
N THR A 340 -16.27 1.62 12.39
CA THR A 340 -16.94 2.32 13.50
C THR A 340 -18.29 2.90 13.09
N ARG A 341 -18.78 2.61 11.88
CA ARG A 341 -20.00 3.23 11.34
C ARG A 341 -21.25 3.05 12.18
N TYR A 342 -21.29 1.98 12.97
CA TYR A 342 -22.39 1.67 13.86
C TYR A 342 -22.07 1.97 15.34
N ALA A 343 -20.86 2.49 15.62
CA ALA A 343 -20.43 2.91 16.94
C ALA A 343 -20.78 4.38 17.21
N SER A 344 -20.76 4.77 18.48
CA SER A 344 -20.97 6.16 18.92
C SER A 344 -19.76 7.08 18.68
N PHE A 345 -18.67 6.57 18.13
CA PHE A 345 -17.40 7.25 17.88
C PHE A 345 -16.89 6.93 16.45
N ASP A 346 -15.94 7.71 15.99
CA ASP A 346 -15.31 7.59 14.67
C ASP A 346 -13.99 6.79 14.71
N GLY A 347 -13.31 6.69 13.56
CA GLY A 347 -12.04 5.97 13.46
C GLY A 347 -10.94 6.59 14.31
N GLU A 348 -10.85 7.94 14.40
CA GLU A 348 -9.87 8.62 15.25
C GLU A 348 -10.09 8.28 16.74
N GLY A 349 -11.34 8.35 17.18
CA GLY A 349 -11.71 7.99 18.56
C GLY A 349 -11.33 6.55 18.91
N LEU A 350 -11.57 5.58 18.01
CA LEU A 350 -11.15 4.19 18.22
C LEU A 350 -9.61 4.07 18.27
N SER A 351 -8.90 4.71 17.35
CA SER A 351 -7.43 4.68 17.30
C SER A 351 -6.82 5.26 18.58
N GLU A 352 -7.34 6.41 19.04
CA GLU A 352 -6.88 7.04 20.27
C GLU A 352 -7.13 6.17 21.51
N LEU A 353 -8.28 5.53 21.58
CA LEU A 353 -8.65 4.62 22.67
C LEU A 353 -7.73 3.40 22.73
N LEU A 354 -7.52 2.75 21.58
CA LEU A 354 -6.61 1.60 21.46
C LEU A 354 -5.18 1.97 21.88
N ARG A 355 -4.68 3.12 21.45
CA ARG A 355 -3.33 3.58 21.80
C ARG A 355 -3.19 3.95 23.26
N LYS A 356 -4.12 4.75 23.83
CA LYS A 356 -3.98 5.31 25.18
C LYS A 356 -4.33 4.32 26.30
N GLN A 357 -5.38 3.51 26.11
CA GLN A 357 -5.86 2.62 27.18
C GLN A 357 -5.35 1.18 27.02
N TYR A 358 -5.21 0.71 25.75
CA TYR A 358 -4.80 -0.67 25.49
C TYR A 358 -3.35 -0.81 25.03
N HIS A 359 -2.64 0.33 24.82
CA HIS A 359 -1.27 0.37 24.35
C HIS A 359 -1.08 -0.39 23.02
N LEU A 360 -2.02 -0.22 22.08
CA LEU A 360 -2.02 -0.82 20.76
C LEU A 360 -1.92 0.30 19.71
N GLU A 361 -0.81 0.34 18.96
CA GLU A 361 -0.63 1.32 17.88
C GLU A 361 -1.13 0.71 16.57
N MET A 362 -2.15 1.31 15.99
CA MET A 362 -2.73 0.86 14.73
C MET A 362 -1.94 1.42 13.53
N GLU A 363 -2.10 0.81 12.36
CA GLU A 363 -1.44 1.29 11.14
C GLU A 363 -2.00 2.62 10.68
N MET A 364 -3.32 2.73 10.62
CA MET A 364 -3.99 3.97 10.26
C MET A 364 -5.42 4.02 10.78
N CYS A 365 -5.97 5.24 10.85
CA CYS A 365 -7.39 5.48 10.99
C CYS A 365 -7.93 6.23 9.77
N GLY A 366 -9.07 5.77 9.26
CA GLY A 366 -9.93 6.50 8.35
C GLY A 366 -11.01 7.28 9.12
N ALA A 367 -11.90 7.94 8.39
CA ALA A 367 -13.02 8.68 9.00
C ALA A 367 -13.92 7.76 9.84
N ASP A 368 -14.17 6.53 9.37
CA ASP A 368 -15.14 5.61 9.95
C ASP A 368 -14.54 4.21 10.22
N TYR A 369 -13.21 4.06 10.27
CA TYR A 369 -12.57 2.76 10.51
C TYR A 369 -11.14 2.92 11.02
N VAL A 370 -10.59 1.83 11.56
CA VAL A 370 -9.15 1.67 11.81
C VAL A 370 -8.64 0.41 11.13
N THR A 371 -7.37 0.43 10.75
CA THR A 371 -6.69 -0.72 10.15
C THR A 371 -5.51 -1.14 11.01
N ALA A 372 -5.49 -2.42 11.42
CA ALA A 372 -4.29 -3.08 11.91
C ALA A 372 -3.68 -3.93 10.79
N ILE A 373 -2.38 -3.84 10.61
CA ILE A 373 -1.61 -4.76 9.77
C ILE A 373 -1.00 -5.82 10.68
N THR A 374 -1.36 -7.08 10.44
CA THR A 374 -0.72 -8.22 11.10
C THR A 374 0.30 -8.87 10.17
N ALA A 375 1.33 -9.45 10.74
CA ALA A 375 2.40 -10.13 10.01
C ALA A 375 2.95 -11.29 10.84
N VAL A 376 3.77 -12.13 10.24
CA VAL A 376 4.40 -13.27 10.93
C VAL A 376 5.26 -12.87 12.13
N GLY A 377 5.68 -11.61 12.20
CA GLY A 377 6.35 -11.04 13.35
C GLY A 377 5.45 -10.76 14.56
N ASP A 378 4.11 -10.85 14.41
CA ASP A 378 3.21 -10.74 15.56
C ASP A 378 3.28 -12.00 16.44
N SER A 379 3.06 -11.80 17.73
CA SER A 379 2.95 -12.90 18.69
C SER A 379 1.50 -13.30 18.91
N LYS A 380 1.26 -14.55 19.34
CA LYS A 380 -0.08 -14.98 19.75
C LYS A 380 -0.63 -14.09 20.86
N ALA A 381 0.21 -13.67 21.81
CA ALA A 381 -0.18 -12.75 22.88
C ALA A 381 -0.57 -11.36 22.34
N GLY A 382 0.12 -10.86 21.29
CA GLY A 382 -0.22 -9.60 20.63
C GLY A 382 -1.60 -9.67 19.97
N LEU A 383 -1.86 -10.72 19.18
CA LEU A 383 -3.17 -10.93 18.54
C LEU A 383 -4.29 -11.04 19.58
N GLU A 384 -4.03 -11.73 20.71
CA GLU A 384 -4.98 -11.84 21.81
C GLU A 384 -5.25 -10.48 22.50
N ARG A 385 -4.23 -9.62 22.68
CA ARG A 385 -4.42 -8.26 23.19
C ARG A 385 -5.34 -7.44 22.29
N LEU A 386 -5.16 -7.50 20.97
CA LEU A 386 -6.03 -6.82 20.02
C LEU A 386 -7.47 -7.34 20.09
N ARG A 387 -7.62 -8.68 20.11
CA ARG A 387 -8.92 -9.33 20.24
C ARG A 387 -9.65 -8.88 21.49
N ALA A 388 -8.99 -8.98 22.65
CA ALA A 388 -9.57 -8.62 23.93
C ALA A 388 -9.97 -7.14 24.01
N ALA A 389 -9.11 -6.24 23.52
CA ALA A 389 -9.38 -4.80 23.48
C ALA A 389 -10.62 -4.47 22.64
N LEU A 390 -10.70 -5.00 21.41
CA LEU A 390 -11.83 -4.73 20.52
C LEU A 390 -13.15 -5.28 21.05
N LEU A 391 -13.14 -6.48 21.62
CA LEU A 391 -14.34 -7.07 22.24
C LEU A 391 -14.80 -6.31 23.50
N ALA A 392 -13.86 -5.81 24.32
CA ALA A 392 -14.20 -4.97 25.47
C ALA A 392 -14.82 -3.63 25.02
N ILE A 393 -14.21 -2.96 24.06
CA ILE A 393 -14.72 -1.70 23.49
C ILE A 393 -16.11 -1.90 22.86
N ASP A 394 -16.31 -3.00 22.13
CA ASP A 394 -17.62 -3.31 21.51
C ASP A 394 -18.72 -3.51 22.56
N LYS A 395 -18.39 -4.14 23.70
CA LYS A 395 -19.32 -4.44 24.80
C LYS A 395 -19.64 -3.23 25.66
N GLU A 396 -18.63 -2.44 26.02
CA GLU A 396 -18.76 -1.36 27.01
C GLU A 396 -19.29 -0.06 26.39
N GLY A 397 -19.22 0.08 25.06
CA GLY A 397 -19.40 1.36 24.41
C GLY A 397 -18.30 2.36 24.79
N PHE A 398 -18.41 3.60 24.40
CA PHE A 398 -17.40 4.62 24.67
C PHE A 398 -17.58 5.26 26.05
N PRO A 399 -16.52 5.39 26.88
CA PRO A 399 -16.59 6.27 28.06
C PRO A 399 -16.87 7.69 27.59
N SER A 400 -17.89 8.30 28.13
CA SER A 400 -18.42 9.64 27.81
C SER A 400 -17.34 10.68 27.53
N GLY A 401 -17.30 11.24 26.31
CA GLY A 401 -16.44 12.40 26.01
C GLY A 401 -16.54 12.98 24.62
N LYS A 402 -16.56 12.20 23.58
CA LYS A 402 -16.74 12.66 22.20
C LYS A 402 -17.78 11.79 21.49
N MET A 403 -19.05 12.05 21.78
CA MET A 403 -20.12 11.47 20.97
C MET A 403 -20.09 12.07 19.56
N ARG A 404 -20.28 11.22 18.56
CA ARG A 404 -20.66 11.65 17.21
C ARG A 404 -21.78 12.67 17.36
N SER A 405 -21.60 13.87 16.80
CA SER A 405 -22.71 14.83 16.71
C SER A 405 -23.88 14.14 16.02
N GLN A 406 -24.98 13.92 16.75
CA GLN A 406 -26.22 13.40 16.21
C GLN A 406 -26.65 14.30 15.05
N GLY A 407 -26.55 13.83 13.80
CA GLY A 407 -26.92 14.64 12.65
C GLY A 407 -26.66 14.07 11.27
N ARG A 408 -26.20 12.83 11.13
CA ARG A 408 -26.13 12.17 9.82
C ARG A 408 -26.61 10.72 9.86
N GLU A 409 -27.89 10.54 10.11
CA GLU A 409 -28.61 9.38 9.58
C GLU A 409 -28.70 9.57 8.04
N GLY A 410 -28.07 8.73 7.28
CA GLY A 410 -28.44 8.49 5.88
C GLY A 410 -27.50 8.91 4.76
N ALA A 411 -26.40 9.64 4.99
CA ALA A 411 -25.43 9.87 3.93
C ALA A 411 -24.09 9.22 4.29
N GLY A 412 -23.96 7.93 4.03
CA GLY A 412 -22.66 7.30 3.88
C GLY A 412 -21.92 8.07 2.79
N SER A 413 -20.85 8.82 3.14
CA SER A 413 -20.01 9.45 2.13
C SER A 413 -19.49 8.34 1.21
N ASP A 414 -19.62 8.53 -0.08
CA ASP A 414 -18.97 7.64 -1.06
C ASP A 414 -17.49 7.55 -0.70
N CYS A 415 -16.88 6.41 -1.01
CA CYS A 415 -15.43 6.31 -0.91
C CYS A 415 -14.83 7.39 -1.82
N VAL A 416 -14.02 8.27 -1.24
CA VAL A 416 -13.43 9.42 -1.96
C VAL A 416 -12.68 8.99 -3.24
N TYR A 417 -12.08 7.81 -3.23
CA TYR A 417 -11.35 7.28 -4.38
C TYR A 417 -12.26 6.75 -5.51
N ALA A 418 -13.56 6.61 -5.25
CA ALA A 418 -14.58 6.27 -6.23
C ALA A 418 -15.29 7.51 -6.83
N ILE A 419 -14.92 8.72 -6.39
CA ILE A 419 -15.47 9.96 -6.95
C ILE A 419 -14.76 10.24 -8.27
N GLU A 420 -15.53 10.22 -9.36
CA GLU A 420 -15.01 10.51 -10.70
C GLU A 420 -14.76 12.02 -10.86
N ALA A 421 -13.58 12.35 -11.38
CA ALA A 421 -13.18 13.71 -11.73
C ALA A 421 -12.75 13.76 -13.20
N LYS A 422 -13.23 14.77 -13.94
CA LYS A 422 -12.84 14.97 -15.33
C LYS A 422 -11.39 15.47 -15.39
N THR A 423 -10.53 14.75 -16.10
CA THR A 423 -9.19 15.23 -16.46
C THR A 423 -9.29 16.28 -17.56
N ARG A 424 -8.73 17.46 -17.36
CA ARG A 424 -8.75 18.59 -18.30
C ARG A 424 -7.42 18.81 -19.01
N CYS A 425 -6.31 18.48 -18.37
CA CYS A 425 -4.97 18.50 -18.94
C CYS A 425 -4.11 17.43 -18.27
N SER A 426 -2.92 17.17 -18.80
CA SER A 426 -1.98 16.24 -18.19
C SER A 426 -1.48 16.75 -16.83
N ILE A 427 -1.04 15.83 -15.98
CA ILE A 427 -0.44 16.17 -14.67
C ILE A 427 0.70 17.16 -14.83
N ARG A 428 1.53 16.97 -15.85
CA ARG A 428 2.67 17.84 -16.09
C ARG A 428 2.25 19.24 -16.55
N GLU A 429 1.32 19.35 -17.47
CA GLU A 429 0.80 20.67 -17.90
C GLU A 429 0.19 21.43 -16.73
N ALA A 430 -0.47 20.73 -15.80
CA ALA A 430 -1.06 21.34 -14.62
C ALA A 430 0.00 21.85 -13.62
N ILE A 431 1.09 21.09 -13.41
CA ILE A 431 2.15 21.43 -12.44
C ILE A 431 3.13 22.47 -13.01
N ASP A 432 3.65 22.23 -14.23
CA ASP A 432 4.70 23.05 -14.83
C ASP A 432 4.12 24.31 -15.51
N GLY A 433 2.80 24.32 -15.73
CA GLY A 433 2.09 25.45 -16.35
C GLY A 433 1.88 26.61 -15.37
N LYS A 434 1.23 27.65 -15.88
CA LYS A 434 0.86 28.81 -15.05
C LYS A 434 -0.24 28.45 -14.07
N THR A 435 -0.02 28.73 -12.79
CA THR A 435 -0.97 28.47 -11.71
C THR A 435 -1.34 29.75 -10.95
N THR A 436 -2.54 29.77 -10.39
CA THR A 436 -3.02 30.84 -9.50
C THR A 436 -3.41 30.24 -8.16
N ARG A 437 -3.02 30.90 -7.06
CA ARG A 437 -3.42 30.52 -5.71
C ARG A 437 -4.78 31.12 -5.39
N ILE A 438 -5.72 30.28 -4.98
CA ILE A 438 -7.08 30.69 -4.59
C ILE A 438 -7.46 30.08 -3.25
N PRO A 439 -8.46 30.63 -2.53
CA PRO A 439 -9.00 29.98 -1.36
C PRO A 439 -9.48 28.57 -1.69
N LEU A 440 -9.13 27.58 -0.84
CA LEU A 440 -9.50 26.17 -1.07
C LEU A 440 -11.03 26.02 -1.22
N ARG A 441 -11.80 26.76 -0.42
CA ARG A 441 -13.29 26.74 -0.46
C ARG A 441 -13.90 27.23 -1.77
N GLU A 442 -13.14 27.97 -2.58
CA GLU A 442 -13.58 28.53 -3.87
C GLU A 442 -13.06 27.73 -5.06
N SER A 443 -12.44 26.56 -4.81
CA SER A 443 -11.77 25.78 -5.85
C SER A 443 -12.69 24.87 -6.68
N ALA A 444 -13.96 24.70 -6.29
CA ALA A 444 -14.91 23.90 -7.06
C ALA A 444 -15.00 24.38 -8.52
N GLY A 445 -15.02 23.44 -9.46
CA GLY A 445 -15.03 23.71 -10.89
C GLY A 445 -13.68 24.15 -11.50
N ARG A 446 -12.64 24.39 -10.69
CA ARG A 446 -11.30 24.76 -11.17
C ARG A 446 -10.46 23.49 -11.45
N THR A 447 -9.42 23.65 -12.25
CA THR A 447 -8.46 22.55 -12.53
C THR A 447 -7.36 22.58 -11.47
N ALA A 448 -7.11 21.45 -10.79
CA ALA A 448 -6.07 21.36 -9.79
C ALA A 448 -4.68 21.57 -10.40
N GLY A 449 -3.85 22.38 -9.74
CA GLY A 449 -2.43 22.61 -10.10
C GLY A 449 -1.46 21.88 -9.15
N GLU A 450 -1.97 21.30 -8.08
CA GLU A 450 -1.17 20.55 -7.11
C GLU A 450 -1.96 19.36 -6.55
N PHE A 451 -1.24 18.44 -5.88
CA PHE A 451 -1.84 17.28 -5.24
C PHE A 451 -2.49 17.65 -3.90
N ALA A 452 -3.58 16.93 -3.56
CA ALA A 452 -4.02 16.79 -2.18
C ALA A 452 -4.17 15.30 -1.88
N TYR A 453 -3.63 14.81 -0.77
CA TYR A 453 -3.71 13.40 -0.36
C TYR A 453 -3.74 13.27 1.17
N ILE A 454 -4.18 12.11 1.66
CA ILE A 454 -4.02 11.73 3.07
C ILE A 454 -2.83 10.78 3.17
N TYR A 455 -2.03 10.92 4.21
CA TYR A 455 -0.94 10.00 4.47
C TYR A 455 -0.96 9.52 5.93
N PRO A 456 -0.99 8.17 6.17
CA PRO A 456 -1.23 7.08 5.22
C PRO A 456 -2.62 7.12 4.57
N PRO A 457 -2.84 6.53 3.36
CA PRO A 457 -1.99 5.65 2.56
C PRO A 457 -1.15 6.36 1.49
N GLY A 458 -1.28 7.68 1.28
CA GLY A 458 -0.58 8.42 0.23
C GLY A 458 -1.22 8.29 -1.15
N ILE A 459 -2.53 8.08 -1.19
CA ILE A 459 -3.36 8.07 -2.40
C ILE A 459 -3.90 9.49 -2.62
N PRO A 460 -3.74 10.07 -3.82
CA PRO A 460 -4.27 11.40 -4.10
C PRO A 460 -5.79 11.46 -4.00
N LEU A 461 -6.30 12.43 -3.27
CA LEU A 461 -7.71 12.87 -3.28
C LEU A 461 -7.97 13.73 -4.51
N ILE A 462 -7.04 14.65 -4.77
CA ILE A 462 -6.99 15.48 -5.99
C ILE A 462 -5.66 15.20 -6.66
N ALA A 463 -5.67 14.97 -7.97
CA ALA A 463 -4.47 14.97 -8.80
C ALA A 463 -4.43 16.21 -9.69
N PRO A 464 -3.25 16.78 -9.98
CA PRO A 464 -3.12 17.90 -10.90
C PRO A 464 -3.69 17.55 -12.26
N GLY A 465 -4.36 18.53 -12.89
CA GLY A 465 -5.06 18.36 -14.16
C GLY A 465 -6.51 17.88 -14.03
N GLU A 466 -6.94 17.42 -12.87
CA GLU A 466 -8.35 17.06 -12.61
C GLU A 466 -9.20 18.30 -12.28
N CYS A 467 -10.47 18.25 -12.66
CA CYS A 467 -11.48 19.21 -12.23
C CYS A 467 -11.87 18.93 -10.77
N ILE A 468 -11.71 19.90 -9.89
CA ILE A 468 -12.13 19.80 -8.49
C ILE A 468 -13.66 19.86 -8.46
N THR A 469 -14.33 18.75 -8.19
CA THR A 469 -15.80 18.71 -8.09
C THR A 469 -16.25 19.25 -6.73
N GLU A 470 -17.49 19.73 -6.63
CA GLU A 470 -18.09 20.16 -5.35
C GLU A 470 -18.06 19.02 -4.32
N GLN A 471 -18.42 17.80 -4.76
CA GLN A 471 -18.42 16.61 -3.90
C GLN A 471 -17.02 16.29 -3.35
N LEU A 472 -15.97 16.40 -4.19
CA LEU A 472 -14.59 16.15 -3.78
C LEU A 472 -14.11 17.22 -2.80
N LEU A 473 -14.42 18.48 -3.07
CA LEU A 473 -14.09 19.59 -2.19
C LEU A 473 -14.76 19.44 -0.81
N GLU A 474 -16.04 19.07 -0.78
CA GLU A 474 -16.75 18.82 0.49
C GLU A 474 -16.09 17.72 1.32
N VAL A 475 -15.66 16.60 0.70
CA VAL A 475 -14.95 15.52 1.38
C VAL A 475 -13.62 16.01 1.97
N ILE A 476 -12.84 16.78 1.21
CA ILE A 476 -11.55 17.31 1.67
C ILE A 476 -11.76 18.28 2.86
N LEU A 477 -12.73 19.18 2.77
CA LEU A 477 -13.05 20.10 3.86
C LEU A 477 -13.57 19.36 5.09
N ASP A 478 -14.28 18.24 4.91
CA ASP A 478 -14.71 17.37 6.02
C ASP A 478 -13.53 16.69 6.69
N TYR A 479 -12.57 16.19 5.91
CA TYR A 479 -11.35 15.58 6.43
C TYR A 479 -10.50 16.58 7.23
N ILE A 480 -10.35 17.81 6.72
CA ILE A 480 -9.64 18.88 7.43
C ILE A 480 -10.36 19.20 8.76
N ARG A 481 -11.70 19.30 8.76
CA ARG A 481 -12.47 19.54 9.99
C ARG A 481 -12.34 18.42 11.02
N LYS A 482 -12.18 17.18 10.56
CA LYS A 482 -11.96 15.99 11.41
C LYS A 482 -10.51 15.82 11.85
N GLY A 483 -9.61 16.74 11.49
CA GLY A 483 -8.19 16.65 11.86
C GLY A 483 -7.41 15.57 11.13
N LEU A 484 -7.95 14.96 10.04
CA LEU A 484 -7.20 14.00 9.26
C LEU A 484 -6.01 14.67 8.55
N PRO A 485 -4.86 13.97 8.41
CA PRO A 485 -3.62 14.56 7.94
C PRO A 485 -3.62 14.79 6.42
N VAL A 486 -4.37 15.79 5.95
CA VAL A 486 -4.35 16.21 4.54
C VAL A 486 -3.00 16.87 4.24
N GLN A 487 -2.35 16.42 3.19
CA GLN A 487 -1.00 16.82 2.75
C GLN A 487 -0.99 17.08 1.24
N GLY A 488 0.13 17.63 0.75
CA GLY A 488 0.39 17.81 -0.69
C GLY A 488 0.13 19.22 -1.18
N LEU A 489 -0.72 19.98 -0.49
CA LEU A 489 -0.88 21.40 -0.79
C LEU A 489 0.38 22.17 -0.43
N SER A 490 0.76 23.12 -1.27
CA SER A 490 1.89 24.03 -1.01
C SER A 490 1.63 24.96 0.19
N ASP A 491 0.36 25.21 0.49
CA ASP A 491 -0.09 25.92 1.71
C ASP A 491 -0.32 24.92 2.84
N GLN A 492 0.58 24.89 3.82
CA GLN A 492 0.49 23.99 4.97
C GLN A 492 -0.65 24.36 5.95
N THR A 493 -1.24 25.56 5.82
CA THR A 493 -2.42 25.96 6.61
C THR A 493 -3.72 25.37 6.05
N LEU A 494 -3.67 24.79 4.84
CA LEU A 494 -4.80 24.20 4.11
C LEU A 494 -5.93 25.20 3.79
N GLU A 495 -5.61 26.50 3.77
CA GLU A 495 -6.57 27.55 3.45
C GLU A 495 -6.67 27.82 1.95
N THR A 496 -5.58 27.56 1.20
CA THR A 496 -5.47 27.86 -0.22
C THR A 496 -4.98 26.65 -1.02
N ILE A 497 -5.27 26.67 -2.33
CA ILE A 497 -4.82 25.67 -3.31
C ILE A 497 -4.34 26.36 -4.59
N LEU A 498 -3.34 25.75 -5.26
CA LEU A 498 -2.95 26.15 -6.60
C LEU A 498 -3.90 25.52 -7.64
N VAL A 499 -4.41 26.34 -8.53
CA VAL A 499 -5.23 25.92 -9.69
C VAL A 499 -4.52 26.28 -11.00
N SER A 500 -4.59 25.38 -11.97
CA SER A 500 -4.00 25.62 -13.30
C SER A 500 -4.82 26.64 -14.09
N GLU A 501 -4.13 27.52 -14.81
CA GLU A 501 -4.74 28.50 -15.73
C GLU A 501 -4.91 27.92 -17.16
N GLN A 502 -4.33 26.74 -17.44
CA GLN A 502 -4.29 26.17 -18.80
C GLN A 502 -5.59 25.48 -19.24
N ALA A 503 -6.54 25.29 -18.34
CA ALA A 503 -7.81 24.59 -18.63
C ALA A 503 -9.00 25.43 -18.13
N ILE A 504 -9.49 26.30 -18.95
CA ILE A 504 -10.79 26.96 -18.78
C ILE A 504 -11.81 26.34 -19.73
#